data_38043172fa017f372ccdda06cec3c597
#
_entry.id   38043172fa017f372ccdda06cec3c597
#
_cell.length_a   1.000
_cell.length_b   1.000
_cell.length_c   1.000
_cell.angle_alpha   90.00
_cell.angle_beta   90.00
_cell.angle_gamma   90.00
#
_symmetry.space_group_name_H-M   'P 1'
#
loop_
_entity.id
_entity.type
_entity.pdbx_description
1 polymer ?
#
loop_
_entity_poly.entity_id
_entity_poly.type
_entity_poly.pdbx_seq_one_letter_code
_entity_poly.pdbx_strand_id
1 'polypeptide(L)'
;MLGRKQEINLQLTEIFDSSVLAFSLWFSHYLRSKVVPMFMPEAIEIPPFEQFFWVLAVVPLFTPIALEARGFYSNIHNKTLSRSLRQLFEGLVIIGMFVGACVVFFKWEVPSRAVVLFSVGLGACGLLLRESWQRDRLRRRLASGKGRERVIVAGQEQDIENFIAHLTQEQRAEIDVVMKFDITTRPVGELESALKEHAISRVLFAVRHVHFGRIEEAVQACETVGVEAWIAA
;
A
#
# COMPACT_ATOMS: atom_id res chain seq x y z
N MET A 1 4.75 11.29 -8.44
CA MET A 1 4.43 11.60 -7.03
C MET A 1 3.22 10.79 -6.63
N LEU A 2 3.30 9.97 -5.60
CA LEU A 2 2.14 9.31 -5.02
C LEU A 2 1.24 10.43 -4.49
N GLY A 3 -0.01 10.48 -4.94
CA GLY A 3 -0.94 11.50 -4.47
C GLY A 3 -1.08 11.43 -2.95
N ARG A 4 -1.29 12.55 -2.30
CA ARG A 4 -1.41 12.69 -0.83
C ARG A 4 -2.33 11.63 -0.19
N LYS A 5 -3.36 11.19 -0.91
CA LYS A 5 -4.26 10.11 -0.47
C LYS A 5 -3.57 8.74 -0.40
N GLN A 6 -2.62 8.47 -1.29
CA GLN A 6 -1.88 7.21 -1.30
C GLN A 6 -0.87 7.16 -0.17
N GLU A 7 -0.20 8.28 0.14
CA GLU A 7 0.70 8.41 1.29
C GLU A 7 -0.04 8.19 2.61
N ILE A 8 -1.20 8.83 2.78
CA ILE A 8 -2.03 8.66 3.98
C ILE A 8 -2.49 7.19 4.12
N ASN A 9 -2.92 6.56 3.03
CA ASN A 9 -3.33 5.16 3.06
C ASN A 9 -2.16 4.22 3.39
N LEU A 10 -0.94 4.52 2.92
CA LEU A 10 0.27 3.78 3.26
C LEU A 10 0.56 3.88 4.75
N GLN A 11 0.63 5.11 5.29
CA GLN A 11 0.88 5.35 6.71
C GLN A 11 -0.17 4.67 7.61
N LEU A 12 -1.46 4.73 7.25
CA LEU A 12 -2.51 4.03 7.98
C LEU A 12 -2.32 2.51 7.95
N THR A 13 -1.86 1.98 6.83
CA THR A 13 -1.57 0.55 6.69
C THR A 13 -0.39 0.14 7.58
N GLU A 14 0.67 0.93 7.65
CA GLU A 14 1.84 0.69 8.50
C GLU A 14 1.49 0.76 9.99
N ILE A 15 0.68 1.73 10.40
CA ILE A 15 0.18 1.84 11.78
C ILE A 15 -0.66 0.61 12.14
N PHE A 16 -1.52 0.16 11.21
CA PHE A 16 -2.31 -1.04 11.42
C PHE A 16 -1.43 -2.28 11.56
N ASP A 17 -0.42 -2.43 10.71
CA ASP A 17 0.53 -3.54 10.78
C ASP A 17 1.34 -3.53 12.07
N SER A 18 1.79 -2.36 12.52
CA SER A 18 2.43 -2.19 13.83
C SER A 18 1.51 -2.65 14.97
N SER A 19 0.23 -2.31 14.89
CA SER A 19 -0.77 -2.74 15.88
C SER A 19 -0.99 -4.26 15.86
N VAL A 20 -1.03 -4.88 14.67
CA VAL A 20 -1.12 -6.34 14.53
C VAL A 20 0.08 -7.04 15.14
N LEU A 21 1.30 -6.51 14.91
CA LEU A 21 2.53 -7.07 15.48
C LEU A 21 2.57 -6.93 17.01
N ALA A 22 2.20 -5.75 17.53
CA ALA A 22 2.11 -5.52 18.97
C ALA A 22 1.09 -6.45 19.64
N PHE A 23 -0.09 -6.59 19.02
CA PHE A 23 -1.11 -7.53 19.47
C PHE A 23 -0.62 -8.99 19.42
N SER A 24 0.09 -9.38 18.36
CA SER A 24 0.63 -10.73 18.22
C SER A 24 1.62 -11.07 19.34
N LEU A 25 2.46 -10.11 19.74
CA LEU A 25 3.39 -10.30 20.86
C LEU A 25 2.64 -10.45 22.18
N TRP A 26 1.69 -9.56 22.47
CA TRP A 26 0.87 -9.64 23.68
C TRP A 26 0.07 -10.95 23.73
N PHE A 27 -0.56 -11.32 22.63
CA PHE A 27 -1.37 -12.55 22.55
C PHE A 27 -0.52 -13.81 22.68
N SER A 28 0.67 -13.82 22.10
CA SER A 28 1.63 -14.93 22.25
C SER A 28 2.07 -15.10 23.70
N HIS A 29 2.34 -14.00 24.40
CA HIS A 29 2.64 -14.02 25.82
C HIS A 29 1.45 -14.54 26.64
N TYR A 30 0.23 -14.05 26.35
CA TYR A 30 -1.00 -14.52 27.02
C TYR A 30 -1.23 -16.04 26.82
N LEU A 31 -1.11 -16.52 25.58
CA LEU A 31 -1.23 -17.95 25.27
C LEU A 31 -0.22 -18.77 26.07
N ARG A 32 1.03 -18.34 26.08
CA ARG A 32 2.11 -19.07 26.76
C ARG A 32 1.98 -19.01 28.27
N SER A 33 1.52 -17.91 28.86
CA SER A 33 1.42 -17.74 30.31
C SER A 33 0.15 -18.34 30.91
N LYS A 34 -0.95 -18.38 30.17
CA LYS A 34 -2.27 -18.77 30.69
C LYS A 34 -2.81 -20.06 30.08
N VAL A 35 -2.64 -20.23 28.77
CA VAL A 35 -3.27 -21.35 28.05
C VAL A 35 -2.38 -22.59 28.05
N VAL A 36 -1.10 -22.45 27.78
CA VAL A 36 -0.18 -23.61 27.73
C VAL A 36 -0.09 -24.36 29.05
N PRO A 37 -0.02 -23.72 30.23
CA PRO A 37 0.01 -24.44 31.51
C PRO A 37 -1.24 -25.25 31.80
N MET A 38 -2.40 -24.95 31.20
CA MET A 38 -3.62 -25.74 31.31
C MET A 38 -3.48 -27.15 30.67
N PHE A 39 -2.67 -27.24 29.62
CA PHE A 39 -2.45 -28.48 28.87
C PHE A 39 -1.13 -29.18 29.23
N MET A 40 -0.16 -28.37 29.72
CA MET A 40 1.18 -28.83 30.09
C MET A 40 1.58 -28.19 31.42
N PRO A 41 1.20 -28.77 32.57
CA PRO A 41 1.49 -28.24 33.91
C PRO A 41 2.99 -28.10 34.20
N GLU A 42 3.84 -28.87 33.55
CA GLU A 42 5.30 -28.82 33.68
C GLU A 42 5.95 -27.72 32.83
N ALA A 43 5.16 -26.91 32.14
CA ALA A 43 5.70 -25.84 31.31
C ALA A 43 6.44 -24.83 32.17
N ILE A 44 7.66 -24.46 31.73
CA ILE A 44 8.51 -23.47 32.40
C ILE A 44 7.75 -22.13 32.50
N GLU A 45 7.70 -21.57 33.70
CA GLU A 45 7.16 -20.25 33.93
C GLU A 45 7.90 -19.22 33.07
N ILE A 46 7.14 -18.29 32.51
CA ILE A 46 7.70 -17.20 31.69
C ILE A 46 7.72 -15.91 32.46
N PRO A 47 8.69 -15.04 32.18
CA PRO A 47 8.78 -13.74 32.82
C PRO A 47 7.53 -12.88 32.57
N PRO A 48 7.25 -11.89 33.44
CA PRO A 48 6.13 -11.00 33.28
C PRO A 48 6.27 -10.15 31.99
N PHE A 49 5.14 -9.67 31.47
CA PHE A 49 5.09 -8.98 30.16
C PHE A 49 5.95 -7.73 30.09
N GLU A 50 6.22 -7.08 31.21
CA GLU A 50 7.06 -5.87 31.31
C GLU A 50 8.45 -6.09 30.70
N GLN A 51 8.99 -7.29 30.81
CA GLN A 51 10.31 -7.60 30.26
C GLN A 51 10.31 -7.66 28.72
N PHE A 52 9.13 -7.72 28.08
CA PHE A 52 8.99 -7.70 26.64
C PHE A 52 8.79 -6.28 26.08
N PHE A 53 8.73 -5.23 26.90
CA PHE A 53 8.46 -3.87 26.43
C PHE A 53 9.45 -3.36 25.40
N TRP A 54 10.73 -3.72 25.52
CA TRP A 54 11.70 -3.33 24.52
C TRP A 54 11.44 -4.01 23.16
N VAL A 55 11.03 -5.30 23.15
CA VAL A 55 10.63 -6.01 21.93
C VAL A 55 9.38 -5.38 21.34
N LEU A 56 8.42 -5.01 22.21
CA LEU A 56 7.18 -4.32 21.82
C LEU A 56 7.46 -2.94 21.22
N ALA A 57 8.49 -2.24 21.67
CA ALA A 57 8.88 -0.95 21.11
C ALA A 57 9.61 -1.12 19.76
N VAL A 58 10.54 -2.07 19.69
CA VAL A 58 11.42 -2.23 18.53
C VAL A 58 10.70 -2.92 17.37
N VAL A 59 10.08 -4.07 17.58
CA VAL A 59 9.56 -4.90 16.48
C VAL A 59 8.39 -4.22 15.74
N PRO A 60 7.34 -3.73 16.40
CA PRO A 60 6.23 -3.08 15.70
C PRO A 60 6.63 -1.78 15.00
N LEU A 61 7.62 -1.05 15.53
CA LEU A 61 8.06 0.21 14.93
C LEU A 61 8.91 0.01 13.68
N PHE A 62 9.89 -0.91 13.73
CA PHE A 62 10.85 -1.08 12.64
C PHE A 62 10.42 -2.08 11.57
N THR A 63 9.50 -3.01 11.88
CA THR A 63 9.05 -4.00 10.90
C THR A 63 8.35 -3.38 9.69
N PRO A 64 7.39 -2.43 9.82
CA PRO A 64 6.78 -1.79 8.66
C PRO A 64 7.81 -1.08 7.78
N ILE A 65 8.79 -0.39 8.38
CA ILE A 65 9.89 0.28 7.65
C ILE A 65 10.71 -0.74 6.84
N ALA A 66 11.06 -1.88 7.45
CA ALA A 66 11.79 -2.94 6.76
C ALA A 66 10.96 -3.57 5.62
N LEU A 67 9.65 -3.73 5.81
CA LEU A 67 8.73 -4.26 4.82
C LEU A 67 8.51 -3.27 3.67
N GLU A 68 8.41 -1.96 3.96
CA GLU A 68 8.33 -0.92 2.96
C GLU A 68 9.58 -0.89 2.08
N ALA A 69 10.77 -0.93 2.68
CA ALA A 69 12.04 -1.00 1.97
C ALA A 69 12.14 -2.22 1.03
N ARG A 70 11.43 -3.31 1.34
CA ARG A 70 11.33 -4.50 0.47
C ARG A 70 10.17 -4.45 -0.52
N GLY A 71 9.41 -3.35 -0.55
CA GLY A 71 8.27 -3.14 -1.44
C GLY A 71 7.05 -3.99 -1.08
N PHE A 72 6.90 -4.38 0.20
CA PHE A 72 5.76 -5.19 0.66
C PHE A 72 4.44 -4.47 0.45
N TYR A 73 4.41 -3.15 0.56
CA TYR A 73 3.21 -2.33 0.37
C TYR A 73 2.98 -1.86 -1.07
N SER A 74 3.93 -2.14 -1.98
CA SER A 74 3.82 -1.73 -3.39
C SER A 74 3.08 -2.78 -4.24
N ASN A 75 2.44 -2.31 -5.32
CA ASN A 75 1.85 -3.15 -6.38
C ASN A 75 0.89 -4.26 -5.88
N ILE A 76 0.00 -3.93 -4.95
CA ILE A 76 -0.95 -4.89 -4.34
C ILE A 76 -1.81 -5.60 -5.40
N HIS A 77 -2.10 -4.94 -6.53
CA HIS A 77 -2.94 -5.47 -7.61
C HIS A 77 -2.37 -6.72 -8.28
N ASN A 78 -1.07 -6.69 -8.62
CA ASN A 78 -0.41 -7.71 -9.44
C ASN A 78 0.51 -8.62 -8.64
N LYS A 79 0.44 -8.52 -7.32
CA LYS A 79 1.32 -9.25 -6.44
C LYS A 79 0.84 -10.68 -6.25
N THR A 80 1.72 -11.66 -6.53
CA THR A 80 1.46 -13.06 -6.24
C THR A 80 1.70 -13.38 -4.76
N LEU A 81 1.02 -14.39 -4.22
CA LEU A 81 1.25 -14.84 -2.84
C LEU A 81 2.72 -15.20 -2.58
N SER A 82 3.36 -15.85 -3.55
CA SER A 82 4.79 -16.18 -3.46
C SER A 82 5.68 -14.94 -3.29
N ARG A 83 5.37 -13.86 -4.01
CA ARG A 83 6.12 -12.59 -3.87
C ARG A 83 5.88 -11.95 -2.50
N SER A 84 4.65 -11.99 -1.99
CA SER A 84 4.33 -11.50 -0.64
C SER A 84 5.08 -12.27 0.44
N LEU A 85 5.07 -13.60 0.36
CA LEU A 85 5.80 -14.47 1.28
C LEU A 85 7.31 -14.18 1.26
N ARG A 86 7.89 -14.03 0.07
CA ARG A 86 9.31 -13.72 -0.07
C ARG A 86 9.65 -12.37 0.56
N GLN A 87 8.88 -11.32 0.25
CA GLN A 87 9.13 -9.98 0.80
C GLN A 87 8.94 -9.93 2.31
N LEU A 88 7.93 -10.64 2.83
CA LEU A 88 7.72 -10.78 4.27
C LEU A 88 8.90 -11.50 4.94
N PHE A 89 9.37 -12.61 4.36
CA PHE A 89 10.53 -13.34 4.86
C PHE A 89 11.80 -12.46 4.87
N GLU A 90 12.06 -11.74 3.77
CA GLU A 90 13.20 -10.83 3.69
C GLU A 90 13.12 -9.71 4.74
N GLY A 91 11.93 -9.13 4.97
CA GLY A 91 11.68 -8.16 6.03
C GLY A 91 11.91 -8.74 7.43
N LEU A 92 11.40 -9.93 7.69
CA LEU A 92 11.61 -10.63 8.97
C LEU A 92 13.09 -10.95 9.24
N VAL A 93 13.86 -11.30 8.20
CA VAL A 93 15.31 -11.51 8.34
C VAL A 93 16.01 -10.21 8.72
N ILE A 94 15.67 -9.08 8.09
CA ILE A 94 16.25 -7.77 8.41
C ILE A 94 15.95 -7.41 9.87
N ILE A 95 14.70 -7.55 10.31
CA ILE A 95 14.32 -7.27 11.70
C ILE A 95 14.98 -8.24 12.68
N GLY A 96 15.06 -9.52 12.32
CA GLY A 96 15.76 -10.52 13.15
C GLY A 96 17.25 -10.16 13.35
N MET A 97 17.93 -9.72 12.29
CA MET A 97 19.32 -9.25 12.39
C MET A 97 19.43 -7.97 13.25
N PHE A 98 18.48 -7.03 13.08
CA PHE A 98 18.45 -5.81 13.88
C PHE A 98 18.22 -6.09 15.37
N VAL A 99 17.23 -6.93 15.69
CA VAL A 99 16.95 -7.36 17.07
C VAL A 99 18.16 -8.12 17.64
N GLY A 100 18.77 -9.02 16.85
CA GLY A 100 20.00 -9.73 17.25
C GLY A 100 21.16 -8.77 17.57
N ALA A 101 21.34 -7.74 16.75
CA ALA A 101 22.33 -6.69 17.02
C ALA A 101 22.01 -5.94 18.34
N CYS A 102 20.75 -5.57 18.57
CA CYS A 102 20.35 -4.94 19.84
C CYS A 102 20.67 -5.83 21.06
N VAL A 103 20.37 -7.12 20.97
CA VAL A 103 20.69 -8.10 22.03
C VAL A 103 22.20 -8.13 22.33
N VAL A 104 23.03 -8.15 21.29
CA VAL A 104 24.50 -8.23 21.45
C VAL A 104 25.08 -6.92 21.98
N PHE A 105 24.74 -5.78 21.36
CA PHE A 105 25.34 -4.49 21.69
C PHE A 105 24.84 -3.91 23.02
N PHE A 106 23.55 -4.03 23.30
CA PHE A 106 22.94 -3.47 24.52
C PHE A 106 22.84 -4.51 25.65
N LYS A 107 23.28 -5.76 25.40
CA LYS A 107 23.15 -6.88 26.35
C LYS A 107 21.68 -7.09 26.82
N TRP A 108 20.73 -6.80 25.93
CA TRP A 108 19.34 -7.03 26.23
C TRP A 108 19.02 -8.54 26.23
N GLU A 109 18.31 -8.99 27.22
CA GLU A 109 17.89 -10.36 27.30
C GLU A 109 16.57 -10.57 26.54
N VAL A 110 16.47 -11.69 25.82
CA VAL A 110 15.20 -12.14 25.22
C VAL A 110 14.48 -13.00 26.25
N PRO A 111 13.41 -12.48 26.90
CA PRO A 111 12.82 -13.13 28.07
C PRO A 111 12.28 -14.53 27.78
N SER A 112 11.76 -14.76 26.58
CA SER A 112 11.31 -16.08 26.13
C SER A 112 11.37 -16.21 24.62
N ARG A 113 12.24 -17.09 24.13
CA ARG A 113 12.39 -17.36 22.70
C ARG A 113 11.10 -17.91 22.09
N ALA A 114 10.37 -18.76 22.85
CA ALA A 114 9.12 -19.33 22.39
C ALA A 114 8.05 -18.25 22.15
N VAL A 115 7.89 -17.30 23.07
CA VAL A 115 6.94 -16.18 22.92
C VAL A 115 7.28 -15.36 21.68
N VAL A 116 8.55 -15.05 21.46
CA VAL A 116 8.99 -14.28 20.29
C VAL A 116 8.73 -15.06 19.00
N LEU A 117 9.06 -16.34 18.92
CA LEU A 117 8.81 -17.15 17.73
C LEU A 117 7.31 -17.28 17.43
N PHE A 118 6.47 -17.52 18.45
CA PHE A 118 5.01 -17.53 18.27
C PHE A 118 4.48 -16.17 17.79
N SER A 119 5.01 -15.07 18.33
CA SER A 119 4.59 -13.73 17.92
C SER A 119 4.96 -13.42 16.46
N VAL A 120 6.14 -13.86 16.01
CA VAL A 120 6.55 -13.74 14.60
C VAL A 120 5.62 -14.54 13.69
N GLY A 121 5.29 -15.78 14.06
CA GLY A 121 4.36 -16.61 13.29
C GLY A 121 2.95 -16.00 13.21
N LEU A 122 2.39 -15.59 14.35
CA LEU A 122 1.08 -14.93 14.40
C LEU A 122 1.07 -13.59 13.66
N GLY A 123 2.12 -12.78 13.83
CA GLY A 123 2.28 -11.51 13.13
C GLY A 123 2.34 -11.71 11.61
N ALA A 124 3.17 -12.65 11.15
CA ALA A 124 3.28 -13.01 9.74
C ALA A 124 1.92 -13.46 9.16
N CYS A 125 1.20 -14.33 9.86
CA CYS A 125 -0.14 -14.74 9.47
C CYS A 125 -1.10 -13.54 9.41
N GLY A 126 -1.08 -12.66 10.41
CA GLY A 126 -1.92 -11.47 10.45
C GLY A 126 -1.67 -10.52 9.29
N LEU A 127 -0.40 -10.25 8.96
CA LEU A 127 0.00 -9.42 7.83
C LEU A 127 -0.44 -10.02 6.49
N LEU A 128 -0.27 -11.33 6.29
CA LEU A 128 -0.70 -12.02 5.08
C LEU A 128 -2.22 -12.05 4.93
N LEU A 129 -2.95 -12.27 6.02
CA LEU A 129 -4.41 -12.23 6.02
C LEU A 129 -4.92 -10.83 5.66
N ARG A 130 -4.34 -9.78 6.25
CA ARG A 130 -4.66 -8.39 5.93
C ARG A 130 -4.38 -8.09 4.45
N GLU A 131 -3.19 -8.47 3.93
CA GLU A 131 -2.85 -8.26 2.53
C GLU A 131 -3.81 -9.01 1.59
N SER A 132 -4.12 -10.27 1.89
CA SER A 132 -5.08 -11.08 1.13
C SER A 132 -6.47 -10.41 1.10
N TRP A 133 -6.94 -9.96 2.27
CA TRP A 133 -8.23 -9.28 2.38
C TRP A 133 -8.27 -7.95 1.61
N GLN A 134 -7.21 -7.15 1.68
CA GLN A 134 -7.10 -5.91 0.90
C GLN A 134 -7.13 -6.20 -0.61
N ARG A 135 -6.40 -7.24 -1.05
CA ARG A 135 -6.38 -7.69 -2.44
C ARG A 135 -7.77 -8.11 -2.93
N ASP A 136 -8.47 -8.94 -2.14
CA ASP A 136 -9.81 -9.39 -2.48
C ASP A 136 -10.83 -8.24 -2.49
N ARG A 137 -10.74 -7.33 -1.53
CA ARG A 137 -11.58 -6.14 -1.48
C ARG A 137 -11.38 -5.26 -2.71
N LEU A 138 -10.13 -5.10 -3.13
CA LEU A 138 -9.78 -4.32 -4.30
C LEU A 138 -10.27 -4.97 -5.60
N ARG A 139 -10.05 -6.28 -5.75
CA ARG A 139 -10.59 -7.05 -6.89
C ARG A 139 -12.11 -6.94 -7.00
N ARG A 140 -12.83 -7.04 -5.88
CA ARG A 140 -14.30 -6.89 -5.85
C ARG A 140 -14.73 -5.46 -6.24
N ARG A 141 -14.00 -4.44 -5.82
CA ARG A 141 -14.28 -3.04 -6.21
C ARG A 141 -14.07 -2.82 -7.70
N LEU A 142 -12.96 -3.34 -8.26
CA LEU A 142 -12.69 -3.27 -9.69
C LEU A 142 -13.75 -4.03 -10.51
N ALA A 143 -14.12 -5.23 -10.07
CA ALA A 143 -15.15 -6.04 -10.72
C ALA A 143 -16.54 -5.37 -10.69
N SER A 144 -16.87 -4.63 -9.61
CA SER A 144 -18.15 -3.91 -9.50
C SER A 144 -18.17 -2.56 -10.23
N GLY A 145 -17.07 -2.15 -10.88
CA GLY A 145 -16.94 -0.87 -11.56
C GLY A 145 -16.91 0.36 -10.63
N LYS A 146 -17.17 0.18 -9.33
CA LYS A 146 -17.20 1.28 -8.33
C LYS A 146 -15.82 1.83 -7.94
N GLY A 147 -14.76 1.18 -8.37
CA GLY A 147 -13.37 1.58 -8.08
C GLY A 147 -12.64 2.17 -9.28
N ARG A 148 -13.30 2.31 -10.44
CA ARG A 148 -12.67 2.90 -11.63
C ARG A 148 -12.50 4.40 -11.44
N GLU A 149 -11.30 4.89 -11.69
CA GLU A 149 -11.04 6.32 -11.71
C GLU A 149 -11.67 6.92 -12.98
N ARG A 150 -12.54 7.89 -12.79
CA ARG A 150 -13.14 8.61 -13.94
C ARG A 150 -12.10 9.59 -14.47
N VAL A 151 -11.68 9.33 -15.71
CA VAL A 151 -10.61 10.11 -16.34
C VAL A 151 -11.09 10.75 -17.65
N ILE A 152 -10.53 11.92 -17.96
CA ILE A 152 -10.55 12.49 -19.29
C ILE A 152 -9.20 12.21 -19.92
N VAL A 153 -9.18 11.69 -21.14
CA VAL A 153 -7.95 11.58 -21.95
C VAL A 153 -7.90 12.76 -22.89
N ALA A 154 -6.91 13.64 -22.70
CA ALA A 154 -6.73 14.85 -23.47
C ALA A 154 -5.49 14.78 -24.36
N GLY A 155 -5.60 15.17 -25.62
CA GLY A 155 -4.50 15.10 -26.58
C GLY A 155 -5.01 15.28 -28.01
N GLN A 156 -4.18 14.99 -28.99
CA GLN A 156 -4.59 14.85 -30.38
C GLN A 156 -5.33 13.51 -30.58
N GLU A 157 -6.32 13.44 -31.45
CA GLU A 157 -7.17 12.25 -31.60
C GLU A 157 -6.36 10.96 -31.83
N GLN A 158 -5.34 11.00 -32.68
CA GLN A 158 -4.45 9.87 -32.93
C GLN A 158 -3.65 9.43 -31.70
N ASP A 159 -3.18 10.40 -30.89
CA ASP A 159 -2.42 10.09 -29.67
C ASP A 159 -3.31 9.51 -28.59
N ILE A 160 -4.55 10.00 -28.48
CA ILE A 160 -5.58 9.46 -27.60
C ILE A 160 -5.89 8.00 -27.95
N GLU A 161 -6.10 7.70 -29.23
CA GLU A 161 -6.38 6.34 -29.69
C GLU A 161 -5.20 5.41 -29.44
N ASN A 162 -3.99 5.85 -29.75
CA ASN A 162 -2.77 5.11 -29.49
C ASN A 162 -2.59 4.83 -28.00
N PHE A 163 -2.79 5.85 -27.15
CA PHE A 163 -2.71 5.69 -25.72
C PHE A 163 -3.70 4.64 -25.21
N ILE A 164 -4.97 4.74 -25.60
CA ILE A 164 -6.01 3.79 -25.19
C ILE A 164 -5.72 2.37 -25.72
N ALA A 165 -5.16 2.24 -26.93
CA ALA A 165 -4.79 0.95 -27.50
C ALA A 165 -3.65 0.27 -26.73
N HIS A 166 -2.68 1.05 -26.22
CA HIS A 166 -1.53 0.52 -25.48
C HIS A 166 -1.81 0.28 -23.99
N LEU A 167 -2.98 0.69 -23.47
CA LEU A 167 -3.38 0.37 -22.09
C LEU A 167 -3.48 -1.14 -21.90
N THR A 168 -2.80 -1.64 -20.88
CA THR A 168 -2.94 -3.05 -20.48
C THR A 168 -4.36 -3.34 -20.02
N GLN A 169 -4.75 -4.61 -20.02
CA GLN A 169 -6.08 -5.03 -19.57
C GLN A 169 -6.36 -4.61 -18.10
N GLU A 170 -5.30 -4.56 -17.30
CA GLU A 170 -5.34 -4.12 -15.89
C GLU A 170 -5.58 -2.61 -15.78
N GLN A 171 -4.82 -1.80 -16.52
CA GLN A 171 -5.00 -0.35 -16.58
C GLN A 171 -6.39 0.03 -17.09
N ARG A 172 -6.92 -0.69 -18.11
CA ARG A 172 -8.30 -0.50 -18.58
C ARG A 172 -9.36 -0.85 -17.52
N ALA A 173 -9.07 -1.78 -16.62
CA ALA A 173 -9.98 -2.12 -15.54
C ALA A 173 -10.01 -1.06 -14.42
N GLU A 174 -8.91 -0.31 -14.26
CA GLU A 174 -8.76 0.71 -13.22
C GLU A 174 -9.34 2.06 -13.61
N ILE A 175 -9.39 2.40 -14.92
CA ILE A 175 -9.85 3.70 -15.41
C ILE A 175 -11.20 3.57 -16.14
N ASP A 176 -12.03 4.59 -15.97
CA ASP A 176 -13.26 4.84 -16.74
C ASP A 176 -13.04 6.10 -17.58
N VAL A 177 -12.82 5.92 -18.88
CA VAL A 177 -12.63 7.04 -19.80
C VAL A 177 -13.98 7.69 -20.09
N VAL A 178 -14.29 8.75 -19.34
CA VAL A 178 -15.56 9.48 -19.45
C VAL A 178 -15.65 10.26 -20.76
N MET A 179 -14.53 10.88 -21.16
CA MET A 179 -14.46 11.71 -22.36
C MET A 179 -13.07 11.67 -22.97
N LYS A 180 -13.04 11.73 -24.29
CA LYS A 180 -11.85 12.04 -25.10
C LYS A 180 -11.90 13.52 -25.44
N PHE A 181 -10.87 14.27 -25.09
CA PHE A 181 -10.80 15.71 -25.31
C PHE A 181 -9.65 16.08 -26.23
N ASP A 182 -9.99 16.54 -27.43
CA ASP A 182 -8.98 17.03 -28.38
C ASP A 182 -8.58 18.46 -28.02
N ILE A 183 -7.37 18.60 -27.47
CA ILE A 183 -6.80 19.90 -27.07
C ILE A 183 -6.40 20.78 -28.26
N THR A 184 -6.34 20.23 -29.48
CA THR A 184 -5.94 20.97 -30.68
C THR A 184 -7.11 21.71 -31.29
N THR A 185 -8.30 21.14 -31.24
CA THR A 185 -9.51 21.66 -31.87
C THR A 185 -10.47 22.37 -30.92
N ARG A 186 -10.50 21.94 -29.63
CA ARG A 186 -11.44 22.47 -28.64
C ARG A 186 -10.81 23.51 -27.73
N PRO A 187 -11.55 24.54 -27.32
CA PRO A 187 -11.09 25.55 -26.37
C PRO A 187 -10.97 24.95 -24.96
N VAL A 188 -9.96 25.36 -24.18
CA VAL A 188 -9.69 24.88 -22.81
C VAL A 188 -10.87 25.15 -21.86
N GLY A 189 -11.67 26.19 -22.10
CA GLY A 189 -12.88 26.44 -21.31
C GLY A 189 -13.93 25.32 -21.34
N GLU A 190 -14.00 24.54 -22.44
CA GLU A 190 -14.86 23.35 -22.50
C GLU A 190 -14.32 22.23 -21.61
N LEU A 191 -12.99 22.08 -21.49
CA LEU A 191 -12.39 21.13 -20.57
C LEU A 191 -12.74 21.49 -19.12
N GLU A 192 -12.63 22.75 -18.74
CA GLU A 192 -12.99 23.21 -17.40
C GLU A 192 -14.46 22.93 -17.07
N SER A 193 -15.36 23.18 -18.03
CA SER A 193 -16.79 22.86 -17.88
C SER A 193 -17.03 21.36 -17.71
N ALA A 194 -16.38 20.52 -18.53
CA ALA A 194 -16.48 19.06 -18.44
C ALA A 194 -15.92 18.52 -17.12
N LEU A 195 -14.85 19.12 -16.57
CA LEU A 195 -14.30 18.75 -15.27
C LEU A 195 -15.27 19.03 -14.13
N LYS A 196 -16.00 20.14 -14.19
CA LYS A 196 -17.01 20.50 -13.18
C LYS A 196 -18.28 19.62 -13.26
N GLU A 197 -18.66 19.26 -14.48
CA GLU A 197 -19.91 18.54 -14.74
C GLU A 197 -19.82 17.04 -14.46
N HIS A 198 -18.66 16.44 -14.67
CA HIS A 198 -18.53 14.99 -14.69
C HIS A 198 -17.77 14.37 -13.51
N ALA A 199 -17.55 15.06 -12.40
CA ALA A 199 -16.84 14.54 -11.23
C ALA A 199 -15.60 13.72 -11.62
N ILE A 200 -14.71 14.32 -12.40
CA ILE A 200 -13.48 13.71 -12.92
C ILE A 200 -12.42 13.63 -11.83
N SER A 201 -11.76 12.50 -11.71
CA SER A 201 -10.67 12.32 -10.74
C SER A 201 -9.33 12.78 -11.30
N ARG A 202 -9.13 12.60 -12.63
CA ARG A 202 -7.83 12.86 -13.26
C ARG A 202 -7.97 13.17 -14.76
N VAL A 203 -7.07 14.00 -15.28
CA VAL A 203 -6.87 14.19 -16.71
C VAL A 203 -5.55 13.55 -17.14
N LEU A 204 -5.60 12.70 -18.15
CA LEU A 204 -4.44 12.04 -18.74
C LEU A 204 -4.11 12.72 -20.06
N PHE A 205 -2.97 13.40 -20.12
CA PHE A 205 -2.50 14.07 -21.32
C PHE A 205 -1.71 13.08 -22.18
N ALA A 206 -2.34 12.56 -23.24
CA ALA A 206 -1.70 11.68 -24.23
C ALA A 206 -1.03 12.57 -25.29
N VAL A 207 0.23 12.98 -25.05
CA VAL A 207 0.92 13.92 -25.94
C VAL A 207 2.29 13.38 -26.26
N ARG A 208 2.54 13.08 -27.55
CA ARG A 208 3.87 12.67 -28.03
C ARG A 208 4.80 13.83 -28.37
N HIS A 209 4.29 14.86 -28.98
CA HIS A 209 5.05 16.07 -29.34
C HIS A 209 4.11 17.26 -29.59
N VAL A 210 4.60 18.50 -29.26
CA VAL A 210 4.22 19.72 -29.96
C VAL A 210 3.00 20.50 -29.47
N HIS A 211 2.59 20.80 -28.40
CA HIS A 211 1.76 21.98 -28.07
C HIS A 211 1.86 22.38 -26.57
N PHE A 212 3.10 22.63 -26.13
CA PHE A 212 3.34 22.96 -24.70
C PHE A 212 2.46 24.09 -24.17
N GLY A 213 2.21 25.14 -24.94
CA GLY A 213 1.38 26.25 -24.48
C GLY A 213 -0.08 25.88 -24.19
N ARG A 214 -0.69 25.03 -25.02
CA ARG A 214 -2.07 24.55 -24.77
C ARG A 214 -2.17 23.55 -23.65
N ILE A 215 -1.11 22.74 -23.47
CA ILE A 215 -1.04 21.82 -22.33
C ILE A 215 -0.95 22.60 -21.03
N GLU A 216 -0.14 23.66 -21.00
CA GLU A 216 0.00 24.54 -19.83
C GLU A 216 -1.33 25.15 -19.43
N GLU A 217 -2.08 25.73 -20.38
CA GLU A 217 -3.43 26.24 -20.14
C GLU A 217 -4.39 25.14 -19.63
N ALA A 218 -4.34 23.94 -20.21
CA ALA A 218 -5.19 22.83 -19.80
C ALA A 218 -4.82 22.29 -18.41
N VAL A 219 -3.53 22.24 -18.07
CA VAL A 219 -3.06 21.88 -16.71
C VAL A 219 -3.52 22.93 -15.71
N GLN A 220 -3.42 24.21 -16.03
CA GLN A 220 -3.88 25.31 -15.18
C GLN A 220 -5.40 25.23 -14.94
N ALA A 221 -6.18 24.84 -15.95
CA ALA A 221 -7.61 24.58 -15.80
C ALA A 221 -7.89 23.40 -14.85
N CYS A 222 -7.10 22.32 -14.93
CA CYS A 222 -7.19 21.20 -14.00
C CYS A 222 -6.87 21.63 -12.56
N GLU A 223 -5.82 22.41 -12.35
CA GLU A 223 -5.43 22.94 -11.04
C GLU A 223 -6.51 23.83 -10.43
N THR A 224 -7.13 24.70 -11.24
CA THR A 224 -8.21 25.60 -10.81
C THR A 224 -9.42 24.81 -10.27
N VAL A 225 -9.73 23.67 -10.87
CA VAL A 225 -10.83 22.79 -10.46
C VAL A 225 -10.40 21.79 -9.38
N GLY A 226 -9.09 21.64 -9.12
CA GLY A 226 -8.54 20.70 -8.15
C GLY A 226 -8.47 19.25 -8.67
N VAL A 227 -8.38 19.07 -9.98
CA VAL A 227 -8.25 17.77 -10.66
C VAL A 227 -6.78 17.48 -10.98
N GLU A 228 -6.32 16.25 -10.74
CA GLU A 228 -4.94 15.85 -11.03
C GLU A 228 -4.69 15.79 -12.55
N ALA A 229 -3.59 16.40 -13.00
CA ALA A 229 -3.13 16.36 -14.38
C ALA A 229 -1.90 15.44 -14.50
N TRP A 230 -1.94 14.45 -15.39
CA TRP A 230 -0.86 13.49 -15.62
C TRP A 230 -0.49 13.47 -17.11
N ILE A 231 0.82 13.50 -17.38
CA ILE A 231 1.32 13.36 -18.75
C ILE A 231 1.64 11.87 -18.95
N ALA A 232 0.97 11.25 -19.92
CA ALA A 232 1.24 9.90 -20.36
C ALA A 232 2.35 9.97 -21.43
N ALA A 233 3.55 9.52 -21.06
CA ALA A 233 4.70 9.43 -21.97
C ALA A 233 4.83 8.03 -22.56
#